data_15bc3f40f2b44106640ed78bd910fbc9
#
_entry.id   15bc3f40f2b44106640ed78bd910fbc9
#
_cell.length_a   1.000
_cell.length_b   1.000
_cell.length_c   1.000
_cell.angle_alpha   90.00
_cell.angle_beta   90.00
_cell.angle_gamma   90.00
#
_symmetry.space_group_name_H-M   'P 1'
#
loop_
_entity.id
_entity.type
_entity.pdbx_description
1 polymer ?
#
loop_
_entity_poly.entity_id
_entity_poly.type
_entity_poly.pdbx_seq_one_letter_code
_entity_poly.pdbx_strand_id
1 'polypeptide(L)'
;MRNSSVLVGFFLLFAACNSGPKTPEKQILRGDALGTTYGISYISKTPLLTSSAMDSLIKVVNQSMSTYWPDSDISKINRGDTSVVVEPMFRQVFDLSELVYKSSGGYFDPTVGPLVNAWGFGPEKALEMTPNRVDSLMTYVGFSKVSLLPSGKINKSDPAIYFDFNAIAKGYTLDRIALILDRLGVTDYLIELGGELVAKGRNTLKEKQWLVGIDHPKNEDRNNPIVLVQLKDRALASSGNYRKFRVDPETGEKFVHTINPLTGYSENSATLAASVLAPNCALADGYATAFMAMGYEKAIALAATLENIEVYLVYVNTEGALDQYMSNGFKQVVYEQAE
;
A
#
# COMPACT_ATOMS: atom_id res chain seq x y z
N MET A 1 -8.96 92.28 -4.47
CA MET A 1 -9.55 90.93 -4.53
C MET A 1 -8.44 89.94 -4.67
N ARG A 2 -8.10 89.11 -3.59
CA ARG A 2 -6.96 88.20 -3.53
C ARG A 2 -7.55 86.83 -3.67
N ASN A 3 -7.24 86.10 -4.75
CA ASN A 3 -7.61 84.70 -4.97
C ASN A 3 -6.58 83.85 -4.28
N SER A 4 -6.98 83.07 -3.28
CA SER A 4 -6.18 82.05 -2.63
C SER A 4 -6.55 80.71 -3.27
N SER A 5 -5.64 80.14 -4.04
CA SER A 5 -5.75 78.76 -4.57
C SER A 5 -5.28 77.77 -3.50
N VAL A 6 -6.15 76.88 -3.03
CA VAL A 6 -5.89 75.82 -2.13
C VAL A 6 -5.44 74.57 -2.98
N LEU A 7 -4.19 74.18 -2.85
CA LEU A 7 -3.65 72.95 -3.46
C LEU A 7 -3.95 71.77 -2.53
N VAL A 8 -4.88 70.88 -2.94
CA VAL A 8 -5.17 69.61 -2.22
C VAL A 8 -4.19 68.58 -2.71
N GLY A 9 -3.18 68.27 -1.90
CA GLY A 9 -2.25 67.18 -2.16
C GLY A 9 -2.89 65.82 -1.89
N PHE A 10 -3.05 65.01 -2.94
CA PHE A 10 -3.52 63.61 -2.84
C PHE A 10 -2.35 62.71 -2.43
N PHE A 11 -2.30 62.30 -1.16
CA PHE A 11 -1.31 61.31 -0.65
C PHE A 11 -1.80 59.91 -1.03
N LEU A 12 -1.25 59.32 -2.09
CA LEU A 12 -1.37 57.89 -2.41
C LEU A 12 -0.56 57.07 -1.42
N LEU A 13 -1.23 56.50 -0.41
CA LEU A 13 -0.68 55.46 0.44
C LEU A 13 -0.50 54.16 -0.37
N PHE A 14 0.68 53.93 -0.87
CA PHE A 14 1.09 52.58 -1.34
C PHE A 14 1.16 51.65 -0.14
N ALA A 15 0.13 50.86 0.10
CA ALA A 15 0.19 49.70 0.98
C ALA A 15 1.05 48.67 0.27
N ALA A 16 2.37 48.71 0.49
CA ALA A 16 3.27 47.63 0.14
C ALA A 16 2.88 46.41 1.00
N CYS A 17 2.21 45.41 0.42
CA CYS A 17 2.07 44.11 1.03
C CYS A 17 3.47 43.52 1.19
N ASN A 18 4.09 43.71 2.36
CA ASN A 18 5.37 43.16 2.72
C ASN A 18 5.16 41.69 3.08
N SER A 19 4.98 40.83 2.06
CA SER A 19 5.06 39.38 2.25
C SER A 19 6.53 39.01 2.44
N GLY A 20 7.01 39.12 3.69
CA GLY A 20 8.33 38.60 4.06
C GLY A 20 8.51 37.14 3.57
N PRO A 21 9.75 36.64 3.50
CA PRO A 21 10.01 35.27 3.06
C PRO A 21 9.22 34.30 3.95
N LYS A 22 8.28 33.54 3.35
CA LYS A 22 7.51 32.52 4.07
C LYS A 22 8.47 31.48 4.64
N THR A 23 8.37 31.21 5.94
CA THR A 23 9.06 30.10 6.58
C THR A 23 8.40 28.78 6.20
N PRO A 24 9.18 27.67 6.12
CA PRO A 24 8.60 26.35 5.93
C PRO A 24 7.65 25.98 7.07
N GLU A 25 6.52 25.39 6.72
CA GLU A 25 5.50 24.90 7.66
C GLU A 25 5.00 23.53 7.25
N LYS A 26 4.32 22.84 8.16
CA LYS A 26 3.73 21.52 7.88
C LYS A 26 2.46 21.70 7.06
N GLN A 27 2.50 21.22 5.83
CA GLN A 27 1.33 21.08 4.96
C GLN A 27 0.67 19.72 5.19
N ILE A 28 -0.66 19.67 5.18
CA ILE A 28 -1.42 18.43 5.36
C ILE A 28 -2.50 18.38 4.28
N LEU A 29 -2.55 17.25 3.57
CA LEU A 29 -3.63 16.92 2.65
C LEU A 29 -4.23 15.57 3.04
N ARG A 30 -5.56 15.48 3.07
CA ARG A 30 -6.30 14.26 3.40
C ARG A 30 -7.42 14.04 2.41
N GLY A 31 -7.81 12.77 2.23
CA GLY A 31 -8.93 12.39 1.38
C GLY A 31 -9.13 10.88 1.34
N ASP A 32 -9.98 10.43 0.42
CA ASP A 32 -10.32 9.02 0.23
C ASP A 32 -9.67 8.49 -1.06
N ALA A 33 -9.16 7.27 -1.02
CA ALA A 33 -8.58 6.59 -2.17
C ALA A 33 -8.65 5.08 -2.01
N LEU A 34 -8.87 4.34 -3.09
CA LEU A 34 -8.78 2.87 -3.16
C LEU A 34 -9.56 2.16 -2.04
N GLY A 35 -10.75 2.67 -1.69
CA GLY A 35 -11.62 2.10 -0.64
C GLY A 35 -11.16 2.36 0.80
N THR A 36 -10.22 3.29 1.00
CA THR A 36 -9.71 3.72 2.30
C THR A 36 -9.40 5.22 2.30
N THR A 37 -8.74 5.73 3.34
CA THR A 37 -8.33 7.13 3.46
C THR A 37 -6.83 7.29 3.21
N TYR A 38 -6.41 8.49 2.80
CA TYR A 38 -5.02 8.89 2.76
C TYR A 38 -4.73 10.12 3.60
N GLY A 39 -3.50 10.22 4.10
CA GLY A 39 -2.96 11.37 4.79
C GLY A 39 -1.55 11.70 4.30
N ILE A 40 -1.33 12.91 3.78
CA ILE A 40 -0.05 13.37 3.29
C ILE A 40 0.39 14.54 4.15
N SER A 41 1.53 14.40 4.84
CA SER A 41 2.16 15.46 5.62
C SER A 41 3.52 15.77 5.03
N TYR A 42 3.79 17.01 4.66
CA TYR A 42 5.08 17.43 4.10
C TYR A 42 5.45 18.84 4.57
N ILE A 43 6.73 19.19 4.47
CA ILE A 43 7.25 20.49 4.90
C ILE A 43 7.59 21.34 3.68
N SER A 44 6.92 22.49 3.55
CA SER A 44 7.14 23.43 2.46
C SER A 44 6.71 24.85 2.85
N LYS A 45 7.13 25.85 2.07
CA LYS A 45 6.73 27.25 2.27
C LYS A 45 5.29 27.55 1.88
N THR A 46 4.72 26.75 1.00
CA THR A 46 3.35 26.90 0.48
C THR A 46 2.78 25.51 0.16
N PRO A 47 1.45 25.36 0.13
CA PRO A 47 0.85 24.11 -0.39
C PRO A 47 1.29 23.85 -1.83
N LEU A 48 1.84 22.66 -2.09
CA LEU A 48 2.34 22.22 -3.40
C LEU A 48 1.47 21.12 -4.01
N LEU A 49 0.75 20.37 -3.18
CA LEU A 49 -0.13 19.29 -3.62
C LEU A 49 -1.58 19.67 -3.38
N THR A 50 -2.44 19.41 -4.36
CA THR A 50 -3.88 19.70 -4.29
C THR A 50 -4.71 18.43 -4.31
N SER A 51 -5.94 18.48 -3.79
CA SER A 51 -6.89 17.36 -3.88
C SER A 51 -7.13 16.95 -5.32
N SER A 52 -7.27 17.92 -6.25
CA SER A 52 -7.48 17.63 -7.68
C SER A 52 -6.30 16.87 -8.32
N ALA A 53 -5.06 17.13 -7.90
CA ALA A 53 -3.90 16.37 -8.37
C ALA A 53 -3.93 14.92 -7.84
N MET A 54 -4.36 14.73 -6.59
CA MET A 54 -4.58 13.41 -6.01
C MET A 54 -5.71 12.66 -6.69
N ASP A 55 -6.86 13.30 -6.91
CA ASP A 55 -8.01 12.71 -7.62
C ASP A 55 -7.60 12.24 -9.02
N SER A 56 -6.78 13.03 -9.72
CA SER A 56 -6.25 12.69 -11.04
C SER A 56 -5.34 11.45 -10.98
N LEU A 57 -4.43 11.37 -10.02
CA LEU A 57 -3.57 10.19 -9.82
C LEU A 57 -4.40 8.95 -9.50
N ILE A 58 -5.32 9.05 -8.52
CA ILE A 58 -6.18 7.94 -8.10
C ILE A 58 -7.04 7.45 -9.27
N LYS A 59 -7.56 8.36 -10.09
CA LYS A 59 -8.31 8.01 -11.29
C LYS A 59 -7.47 7.19 -12.26
N VAL A 60 -6.23 7.59 -12.55
CA VAL A 60 -5.33 6.86 -13.45
C VAL A 60 -4.99 5.47 -12.88
N VAL A 61 -4.69 5.37 -11.58
CA VAL A 61 -4.46 4.07 -10.93
C VAL A 61 -5.69 3.16 -11.05
N ASN A 62 -6.88 3.68 -10.78
CA ASN A 62 -8.12 2.91 -10.92
C ASN A 62 -8.39 2.48 -12.36
N GLN A 63 -8.18 3.35 -13.34
CA GLN A 63 -8.32 3.03 -14.77
C GLN A 63 -7.36 1.92 -15.20
N SER A 64 -6.18 1.87 -14.63
CA SER A 64 -5.18 0.86 -14.93
C SER A 64 -5.49 -0.49 -14.25
N MET A 65 -5.68 -0.51 -12.92
CA MET A 65 -5.57 -1.74 -12.13
C MET A 65 -6.68 -2.01 -11.11
N SER A 66 -7.81 -1.29 -11.14
CA SER A 66 -8.92 -1.57 -10.22
C SER A 66 -9.81 -2.70 -10.75
N THR A 67 -9.89 -3.81 -10.03
CA THR A 67 -10.84 -4.91 -10.32
C THR A 67 -12.30 -4.53 -10.02
N TYR A 68 -12.54 -3.44 -9.30
CA TYR A 68 -13.86 -2.89 -8.98
C TYR A 68 -14.37 -1.90 -10.03
N TRP A 69 -13.54 -1.52 -10.99
CA TRP A 69 -13.91 -0.63 -12.08
C TRP A 69 -14.03 -1.44 -13.39
N PRO A 70 -15.24 -1.66 -13.92
CA PRO A 70 -15.45 -2.53 -15.09
C PRO A 70 -14.68 -2.13 -16.34
N ASP A 71 -14.43 -0.83 -16.54
CA ASP A 71 -13.72 -0.28 -17.70
C ASP A 71 -12.21 -0.14 -17.49
N SER A 72 -11.68 -0.59 -16.36
CA SER A 72 -10.23 -0.60 -16.14
C SER A 72 -9.50 -1.60 -17.06
N ASP A 73 -8.22 -1.36 -17.30
CA ASP A 73 -7.42 -2.26 -18.13
C ASP A 73 -7.35 -3.67 -17.54
N ILE A 74 -7.13 -3.80 -16.23
CA ILE A 74 -7.12 -5.10 -15.56
C ILE A 74 -8.45 -5.82 -15.70
N SER A 75 -9.60 -5.12 -15.57
CA SER A 75 -10.92 -5.72 -15.70
C SER A 75 -11.21 -6.17 -17.13
N LYS A 76 -10.78 -5.43 -18.16
CA LYS A 76 -10.87 -5.85 -19.57
C LYS A 76 -10.00 -7.08 -19.82
N ILE A 77 -8.74 -7.09 -19.36
CA ILE A 77 -7.83 -8.25 -19.46
C ILE A 77 -8.45 -9.48 -18.77
N ASN A 78 -9.03 -9.29 -17.58
CA ASN A 78 -9.69 -10.38 -16.84
C ASN A 78 -10.88 -10.97 -17.59
N ARG A 79 -11.63 -10.16 -18.35
CA ARG A 79 -12.70 -10.63 -19.24
C ARG A 79 -12.23 -11.21 -20.58
N GLY A 80 -10.93 -11.32 -20.80
CA GLY A 80 -10.35 -11.91 -22.00
C GLY A 80 -10.12 -10.95 -23.15
N ASP A 81 -10.16 -9.62 -22.94
CA ASP A 81 -9.83 -8.63 -23.98
C ASP A 81 -8.32 -8.61 -24.26
N THR A 82 -7.93 -9.19 -25.38
CA THR A 82 -6.52 -9.24 -25.84
C THR A 82 -6.08 -7.99 -26.60
N SER A 83 -6.98 -7.01 -26.80
CA SER A 83 -6.65 -5.76 -27.49
C SER A 83 -5.98 -4.73 -26.56
N VAL A 84 -6.13 -4.86 -25.26
CA VAL A 84 -5.60 -3.93 -24.27
C VAL A 84 -4.08 -3.86 -24.36
N VAL A 85 -3.56 -2.64 -24.48
CA VAL A 85 -2.14 -2.31 -24.38
C VAL A 85 -1.94 -1.57 -23.07
N VAL A 86 -1.29 -2.21 -22.11
CA VAL A 86 -1.18 -1.68 -20.76
C VAL A 86 -0.19 -0.50 -20.68
N GLU A 87 -0.54 0.46 -19.83
CA GLU A 87 0.24 1.65 -19.56
C GLU A 87 1.47 1.39 -18.68
N PRO A 88 2.41 2.35 -18.57
CA PRO A 88 3.62 2.20 -17.76
C PRO A 88 3.37 1.84 -16.29
N MET A 89 2.28 2.31 -15.66
CA MET A 89 1.96 1.97 -14.27
C MET A 89 1.62 0.49 -14.13
N PHE A 90 0.78 -0.04 -15.01
CA PHE A 90 0.47 -1.47 -15.03
C PHE A 90 1.73 -2.32 -15.22
N ARG A 91 2.59 -1.94 -16.17
CA ARG A 91 3.86 -2.65 -16.42
C ARG A 91 4.74 -2.68 -15.17
N GLN A 92 4.90 -1.54 -14.50
CA GLN A 92 5.69 -1.46 -13.28
C GLN A 92 5.14 -2.36 -12.16
N VAL A 93 3.81 -2.37 -11.98
CA VAL A 93 3.17 -3.25 -10.99
C VAL A 93 3.30 -4.73 -11.40
N PHE A 94 3.19 -5.04 -12.70
CA PHE A 94 3.42 -6.39 -13.20
C PHE A 94 4.86 -6.86 -12.92
N ASP A 95 5.87 -6.03 -13.23
CA ASP A 95 7.28 -6.36 -13.02
C ASP A 95 7.61 -6.52 -11.52
N LEU A 96 7.11 -5.63 -10.67
CA LEU A 96 7.25 -5.74 -9.20
C LEU A 96 6.56 -6.99 -8.67
N SER A 97 5.38 -7.31 -9.20
CA SER A 97 4.65 -8.53 -8.85
C SER A 97 5.44 -9.80 -9.25
N GLU A 98 6.06 -9.79 -10.43
CA GLU A 98 6.92 -10.90 -10.87
C GLU A 98 8.12 -11.10 -9.93
N LEU A 99 8.75 -10.00 -9.51
CA LEU A 99 9.86 -10.03 -8.57
C LEU A 99 9.43 -10.67 -7.23
N VAL A 100 8.33 -10.20 -6.63
CA VAL A 100 7.83 -10.72 -5.35
C VAL A 100 7.34 -12.16 -5.51
N TYR A 101 6.67 -12.51 -6.62
CA TYR A 101 6.26 -13.88 -6.94
C TYR A 101 7.47 -14.84 -6.94
N LYS A 102 8.52 -14.50 -7.70
CA LYS A 102 9.73 -15.33 -7.82
C LYS A 102 10.46 -15.48 -6.48
N SER A 103 10.69 -14.37 -5.79
CA SER A 103 11.43 -14.39 -4.52
C SER A 103 10.67 -15.05 -3.39
N SER A 104 9.32 -14.95 -3.36
CA SER A 104 8.48 -15.60 -2.37
C SER A 104 8.19 -17.08 -2.66
N GLY A 105 8.66 -17.61 -3.80
CA GLY A 105 8.35 -18.98 -4.22
C GLY A 105 6.86 -19.19 -4.50
N GLY A 106 6.16 -18.15 -4.97
CA GLY A 106 4.76 -18.20 -5.33
C GLY A 106 3.76 -17.92 -4.19
N TYR A 107 4.22 -17.60 -2.98
CA TYR A 107 3.33 -17.18 -1.88
C TYR A 107 2.69 -15.79 -2.08
N PHE A 108 3.25 -14.98 -2.95
CA PHE A 108 2.59 -13.83 -3.54
C PHE A 108 2.31 -14.16 -5.01
N ASP A 109 1.06 -14.15 -5.40
CA ASP A 109 0.65 -14.41 -6.80
C ASP A 109 -0.54 -13.53 -7.18
N PRO A 110 -0.36 -12.54 -8.05
CA PRO A 110 -1.47 -11.68 -8.48
C PRO A 110 -2.47 -12.38 -9.40
N THR A 111 -2.27 -13.64 -9.79
CA THR A 111 -3.27 -14.45 -10.50
C THR A 111 -4.21 -15.20 -9.57
N VAL A 112 -4.12 -14.97 -8.27
CA VAL A 112 -4.98 -15.55 -7.23
C VAL A 112 -6.44 -15.08 -7.30
N GLY A 113 -6.76 -14.14 -8.19
CA GLY A 113 -8.07 -13.49 -8.32
C GLY A 113 -9.28 -14.43 -8.39
N PRO A 114 -9.26 -15.57 -9.11
CA PRO A 114 -10.38 -16.52 -9.11
C PRO A 114 -10.69 -17.04 -7.70
N LEU A 115 -9.68 -17.31 -6.89
CA LEU A 115 -9.83 -17.74 -5.50
C LEU A 115 -10.32 -16.61 -4.61
N VAL A 116 -9.76 -15.40 -4.76
CA VAL A 116 -10.18 -14.19 -4.00
C VAL A 116 -11.67 -13.92 -4.21
N ASN A 117 -12.15 -14.01 -5.45
CA ASN A 117 -13.57 -13.88 -5.78
C ASN A 117 -14.39 -15.02 -5.15
N ALA A 118 -13.99 -16.26 -5.35
CA ALA A 118 -14.72 -17.41 -4.86
C ALA A 118 -14.82 -17.47 -3.33
N TRP A 119 -13.76 -17.11 -2.61
CA TRP A 119 -13.79 -16.95 -1.16
C TRP A 119 -14.58 -15.72 -0.67
N GLY A 120 -15.00 -14.81 -1.59
CA GLY A 120 -15.84 -13.64 -1.30
C GLY A 120 -15.08 -12.43 -0.78
N PHE A 121 -13.80 -12.30 -1.13
CA PHE A 121 -12.96 -11.13 -0.81
C PHE A 121 -12.77 -10.20 -2.00
N GLY A 122 -13.20 -10.60 -3.20
CA GLY A 122 -13.17 -9.83 -4.43
C GLY A 122 -14.52 -9.18 -4.78
N PRO A 123 -14.64 -8.61 -5.99
CA PRO A 123 -15.87 -7.94 -6.44
C PRO A 123 -17.02 -8.89 -6.78
N GLU A 124 -16.76 -10.18 -6.96
CA GLU A 124 -17.76 -11.18 -7.34
C GLU A 124 -18.42 -11.82 -6.10
N LYS A 125 -19.55 -12.50 -6.34
CA LYS A 125 -20.27 -13.19 -5.26
C LYS A 125 -19.47 -14.41 -4.79
N ALA A 126 -19.39 -14.57 -3.47
CA ALA A 126 -18.78 -15.74 -2.84
C ALA A 126 -19.46 -17.04 -3.27
N LEU A 127 -18.66 -18.09 -3.41
CA LEU A 127 -19.10 -19.44 -3.73
C LEU A 127 -18.95 -20.35 -2.50
N GLU A 128 -19.63 -21.50 -2.52
CA GLU A 128 -19.34 -22.59 -1.60
C GLU A 128 -18.00 -23.23 -1.99
N MET A 129 -17.03 -23.25 -1.10
CA MET A 129 -15.65 -23.69 -1.39
C MET A 129 -15.45 -25.15 -0.98
N THR A 130 -15.81 -26.07 -1.90
CA THR A 130 -15.50 -27.50 -1.77
C THR A 130 -14.06 -27.78 -2.25
N PRO A 131 -13.42 -28.88 -1.81
CA PRO A 131 -12.08 -29.26 -2.30
C PRO A 131 -12.01 -29.34 -3.83
N ASN A 132 -12.99 -29.96 -4.48
CA ASN A 132 -13.04 -30.05 -5.95
C ASN A 132 -13.12 -28.67 -6.61
N ARG A 133 -13.80 -27.71 -5.99
CA ARG A 133 -13.87 -26.33 -6.51
C ARG A 133 -12.55 -25.61 -6.34
N VAL A 134 -11.88 -25.77 -5.20
CA VAL A 134 -10.52 -25.23 -5.00
C VAL A 134 -9.59 -25.78 -6.06
N ASP A 135 -9.53 -27.10 -6.26
CA ASP A 135 -8.70 -27.75 -7.28
C ASP A 135 -9.00 -27.21 -8.69
N SER A 136 -10.27 -27.05 -9.02
CA SER A 136 -10.68 -26.49 -10.32
C SER A 136 -10.19 -25.05 -10.50
N LEU A 137 -10.33 -24.18 -9.48
CA LEU A 137 -9.87 -22.79 -9.54
C LEU A 137 -8.35 -22.67 -9.57
N MET A 138 -7.63 -23.56 -8.89
CA MET A 138 -6.17 -23.62 -8.90
C MET A 138 -5.59 -23.84 -10.30
N THR A 139 -6.35 -24.41 -11.24
CA THR A 139 -5.92 -24.53 -12.64
C THR A 139 -5.66 -23.17 -13.29
N TYR A 140 -6.31 -22.10 -12.82
CA TYR A 140 -6.20 -20.72 -13.30
C TYR A 140 -5.26 -19.84 -12.48
N VAL A 141 -4.62 -20.38 -11.44
CA VAL A 141 -3.66 -19.68 -10.60
C VAL A 141 -2.24 -20.07 -11.00
N GLY A 142 -1.34 -19.09 -11.02
CA GLY A 142 0.08 -19.25 -11.32
C GLY A 142 0.62 -18.16 -12.23
N PHE A 143 1.42 -17.24 -11.68
CA PHE A 143 1.98 -16.12 -12.43
C PHE A 143 2.87 -16.56 -13.61
N SER A 144 3.44 -17.77 -13.56
CA SER A 144 4.18 -18.37 -14.67
C SER A 144 3.33 -18.65 -15.92
N LYS A 145 1.99 -18.63 -15.77
CA LYS A 145 1.03 -18.85 -16.88
C LYS A 145 0.71 -17.57 -17.65
N VAL A 146 1.31 -16.44 -17.27
CA VAL A 146 1.07 -15.13 -17.87
C VAL A 146 2.38 -14.46 -18.25
N SER A 147 2.32 -13.55 -19.22
CA SER A 147 3.49 -12.76 -19.63
C SER A 147 3.08 -11.41 -20.16
N LEU A 148 3.92 -10.41 -19.90
CA LEU A 148 3.84 -9.08 -20.53
C LEU A 148 4.67 -9.08 -21.80
N LEU A 149 4.01 -8.91 -22.94
CA LEU A 149 4.66 -8.88 -24.24
C LEU A 149 5.37 -7.53 -24.48
N PRO A 150 6.40 -7.46 -25.33
CA PRO A 150 7.04 -6.20 -25.73
C PRO A 150 6.04 -5.17 -26.30
N SER A 151 4.97 -5.65 -26.94
CA SER A 151 3.87 -4.80 -27.44
C SER A 151 3.06 -4.11 -26.33
N GLY A 152 3.23 -4.51 -25.09
CA GLY A 152 2.43 -4.04 -23.94
C GLY A 152 1.12 -4.78 -23.76
N LYS A 153 0.91 -5.87 -24.44
CA LYS A 153 -0.24 -6.74 -24.23
C LYS A 153 0.08 -7.81 -23.21
N ILE A 154 -0.94 -8.21 -22.47
CA ILE A 154 -0.85 -9.36 -21.55
C ILE A 154 -1.24 -10.63 -22.32
N ASN A 155 -0.36 -11.62 -22.26
CA ASN A 155 -0.65 -12.97 -22.74
C ASN A 155 -0.99 -13.85 -21.53
N LYS A 156 -2.10 -14.59 -21.63
CA LYS A 156 -2.56 -15.59 -20.62
C LYS A 156 -2.63 -16.95 -21.30
N SER A 157 -2.11 -17.99 -20.66
CA SER A 157 -2.19 -19.37 -21.19
C SER A 157 -3.63 -19.92 -21.17
N ASP A 158 -4.49 -19.33 -20.32
CA ASP A 158 -5.91 -19.60 -20.25
C ASP A 158 -6.68 -18.27 -20.05
N PRO A 159 -7.74 -18.00 -20.82
CA PRO A 159 -8.52 -16.77 -20.67
C PRO A 159 -9.18 -16.60 -19.29
N ALA A 160 -9.43 -17.67 -18.54
CA ALA A 160 -10.00 -17.65 -17.21
C ALA A 160 -9.02 -17.20 -16.10
N ILE A 161 -7.71 -17.07 -16.40
CA ILE A 161 -6.76 -16.48 -15.44
C ILE A 161 -7.19 -15.05 -15.16
N TYR A 162 -7.24 -14.72 -13.87
CA TYR A 162 -7.76 -13.44 -13.39
C TYR A 162 -6.73 -12.75 -12.48
N PHE A 163 -6.32 -11.55 -12.88
CA PHE A 163 -5.40 -10.72 -12.10
C PHE A 163 -6.10 -9.98 -10.98
N ASP A 164 -5.45 -9.91 -9.83
CA ASP A 164 -5.77 -9.03 -8.70
C ASP A 164 -4.47 -8.40 -8.15
N PHE A 165 -4.34 -7.08 -8.30
CA PHE A 165 -3.20 -6.33 -7.78
C PHE A 165 -3.47 -5.67 -6.42
N ASN A 166 -4.58 -5.99 -5.73
CA ASN A 166 -4.94 -5.32 -4.47
C ASN A 166 -3.86 -5.46 -3.37
N ALA A 167 -3.03 -6.50 -3.43
CA ALA A 167 -1.96 -6.77 -2.48
C ALA A 167 -0.63 -6.02 -2.77
N ILE A 168 -0.62 -5.11 -3.76
CA ILE A 168 0.56 -4.32 -4.14
C ILE A 168 0.18 -2.91 -4.64
N ALA A 169 -1.06 -2.73 -5.10
CA ALA A 169 -1.49 -1.48 -5.74
C ALA A 169 -1.55 -0.29 -4.77
N LYS A 170 -1.85 -0.52 -3.48
CA LYS A 170 -1.84 0.55 -2.48
C LYS A 170 -0.43 1.06 -2.24
N GLY A 171 0.51 0.13 -2.00
CA GLY A 171 1.93 0.47 -1.87
C GLY A 171 2.46 1.20 -3.11
N TYR A 172 2.15 0.71 -4.30
CA TYR A 172 2.53 1.38 -5.55
C TYR A 172 1.95 2.80 -5.67
N THR A 173 0.70 3.01 -5.25
CA THR A 173 0.09 4.35 -5.27
C THR A 173 0.83 5.32 -4.35
N LEU A 174 1.25 4.87 -3.18
CA LEU A 174 2.09 5.67 -2.27
C LEU A 174 3.44 6.04 -2.91
N ASP A 175 4.08 5.11 -3.60
CA ASP A 175 5.32 5.39 -4.33
C ASP A 175 5.12 6.43 -5.43
N ARG A 176 3.94 6.44 -6.09
CA ARG A 176 3.60 7.49 -7.08
C ARG A 176 3.40 8.86 -6.43
N ILE A 177 2.76 8.91 -5.25
CA ILE A 177 2.61 10.17 -4.48
C ILE A 177 3.99 10.69 -4.04
N ALA A 178 4.84 9.81 -3.53
CA ALA A 178 6.21 10.13 -3.14
C ALA A 178 7.00 10.74 -4.31
N LEU A 179 6.91 10.13 -5.49
CA LEU A 179 7.56 10.64 -6.71
C LEU A 179 7.02 12.02 -7.12
N ILE A 180 5.74 12.32 -6.92
CA ILE A 180 5.18 13.67 -7.18
C ILE A 180 5.80 14.67 -6.22
N LEU A 181 5.86 14.38 -4.92
CA LEU A 181 6.49 15.25 -3.92
C LEU A 181 7.97 15.48 -4.22
N ASP A 182 8.70 14.44 -4.62
CA ASP A 182 10.11 14.55 -5.02
C ASP A 182 10.30 15.48 -6.21
N ARG A 183 9.44 15.37 -7.25
CA ARG A 183 9.46 16.26 -8.42
C ARG A 183 9.11 17.71 -8.08
N LEU A 184 8.32 17.91 -7.03
CA LEU A 184 8.01 19.25 -6.49
C LEU A 184 9.13 19.79 -5.56
N GLY A 185 10.23 19.03 -5.38
CA GLY A 185 11.39 19.43 -4.56
C GLY A 185 11.14 19.30 -3.05
N VAL A 186 10.13 18.53 -2.63
CA VAL A 186 9.88 18.26 -1.21
C VAL A 186 10.86 17.20 -0.71
N THR A 187 11.60 17.51 0.36
CA THR A 187 12.62 16.64 0.96
C THR A 187 12.15 15.94 2.22
N ASP A 188 11.08 16.42 2.84
CA ASP A 188 10.63 15.97 4.15
C ASP A 188 9.12 15.73 4.14
N TYR A 189 8.72 14.44 4.13
CA TYR A 189 7.33 14.04 4.10
C TYR A 189 7.05 12.69 4.76
N LEU A 190 5.81 12.52 5.19
CA LEU A 190 5.20 11.25 5.60
C LEU A 190 3.86 11.13 4.87
N ILE A 191 3.71 10.05 4.13
CA ILE A 191 2.49 9.70 3.37
C ILE A 191 1.92 8.42 3.98
N GLU A 192 0.60 8.39 4.16
CA GLU A 192 -0.15 7.23 4.62
C GLU A 192 -1.31 6.97 3.67
N LEU A 193 -1.61 5.69 3.38
CA LEU A 193 -2.78 5.25 2.63
C LEU A 193 -3.22 3.88 3.15
N GLY A 194 -4.33 3.84 3.90
CA GLY A 194 -4.92 2.61 4.39
C GLY A 194 -4.06 1.81 5.37
N GLY A 195 -3.05 2.44 5.96
CA GLY A 195 -2.09 1.85 6.89
C GLY A 195 -0.71 1.60 6.31
N GLU A 196 -0.53 1.64 5.00
CA GLU A 196 0.77 1.66 4.34
C GLU A 196 1.38 3.07 4.45
N LEU A 197 2.72 3.16 4.55
CA LEU A 197 3.44 4.38 4.85
C LEU A 197 4.68 4.54 3.95
N VAL A 198 4.95 5.78 3.54
CA VAL A 198 6.23 6.18 2.94
C VAL A 198 6.74 7.41 3.68
N ALA A 199 7.98 7.38 4.12
CA ALA A 199 8.63 8.55 4.72
C ALA A 199 9.91 8.91 3.97
N LYS A 200 10.16 10.22 3.84
CA LYS A 200 11.42 10.79 3.40
C LYS A 200 11.88 11.89 4.33
N GLY A 201 13.20 11.99 4.51
CA GLY A 201 13.81 12.98 5.40
C GLY A 201 13.31 12.85 6.85
N ARG A 202 13.01 13.99 7.49
CA ARG A 202 12.58 14.06 8.89
C ARG A 202 11.57 15.19 9.11
N ASN A 203 10.89 15.19 10.22
CA ASN A 203 10.10 16.34 10.63
C ASN A 203 11.06 17.47 11.12
N THR A 204 11.51 18.29 10.18
CA THR A 204 12.49 19.37 10.44
C THR A 204 11.94 20.44 11.37
N LEU A 205 10.60 20.62 11.46
CA LEU A 205 9.99 21.58 12.41
C LEU A 205 10.07 21.09 13.87
N LYS A 206 10.17 19.78 14.08
CA LYS A 206 10.30 19.15 15.41
C LYS A 206 11.71 18.60 15.65
N GLU A 207 12.60 18.69 14.67
CA GLU A 207 13.96 18.12 14.65
C GLU A 207 14.01 16.62 14.98
N LYS A 208 12.95 15.87 14.62
CA LYS A 208 12.78 14.44 14.91
C LYS A 208 12.50 13.66 13.63
N GLN A 209 12.81 12.37 13.63
CA GLN A 209 12.36 11.45 12.59
C GLN A 209 10.82 11.32 12.61
N TRP A 210 10.26 10.84 11.50
CA TRP A 210 8.84 10.52 11.44
C TRP A 210 8.57 9.32 12.35
N LEU A 211 7.67 9.48 13.33
CA LEU A 211 7.27 8.43 14.25
C LEU A 211 5.91 7.89 13.84
N VAL A 212 5.83 6.59 13.65
CA VAL A 212 4.62 5.86 13.21
C VAL A 212 4.36 4.68 14.14
N GLY A 213 3.07 4.32 14.32
CA GLY A 213 2.66 3.20 15.14
C GLY A 213 2.28 1.99 14.28
N ILE A 214 2.61 0.80 14.75
CA ILE A 214 2.10 -0.46 14.21
C ILE A 214 0.97 -0.94 15.12
N ASP A 215 -0.22 -1.17 14.54
CA ASP A 215 -1.40 -1.58 15.29
C ASP A 215 -1.22 -2.96 15.95
N HIS A 216 -1.78 -3.11 17.14
CA HIS A 216 -1.78 -4.39 17.83
C HIS A 216 -2.82 -5.33 17.20
N PRO A 217 -2.46 -6.58 16.77
CA PRO A 217 -3.38 -7.46 16.04
C PRO A 217 -4.58 -7.98 16.84
N LYS A 218 -4.55 -7.85 18.17
CA LYS A 218 -5.65 -8.25 19.08
C LYS A 218 -6.33 -7.07 19.76
N ASN A 219 -5.92 -5.82 19.47
CA ASN A 219 -6.49 -4.62 20.06
C ASN A 219 -7.04 -3.71 18.98
N GLU A 220 -8.31 -3.33 19.06
CA GLU A 220 -8.96 -2.40 18.12
C GLU A 220 -8.61 -0.94 18.41
N ASP A 221 -8.05 -0.64 19.58
CA ASP A 221 -7.63 0.71 19.96
C ASP A 221 -6.33 1.11 19.23
N ARG A 222 -6.48 1.88 18.17
CA ARG A 222 -5.37 2.42 17.38
C ARG A 222 -4.50 3.44 18.11
N ASN A 223 -4.95 3.92 19.27
CA ASN A 223 -4.15 4.82 20.11
C ASN A 223 -3.09 4.08 20.94
N ASN A 224 -3.14 2.75 20.94
CA ASN A 224 -2.20 1.91 21.67
C ASN A 224 -1.47 0.94 20.70
N PRO A 225 -0.52 1.45 19.89
CA PRO A 225 0.25 0.62 18.97
C PRO A 225 1.12 -0.39 19.72
N ILE A 226 1.34 -1.57 19.13
CA ILE A 226 2.22 -2.59 19.71
C ILE A 226 3.70 -2.17 19.63
N VAL A 227 4.06 -1.39 18.62
CA VAL A 227 5.42 -0.89 18.39
C VAL A 227 5.35 0.50 17.76
N LEU A 228 6.22 1.40 18.22
CA LEU A 228 6.51 2.67 17.57
C LEU A 228 7.79 2.55 16.75
N VAL A 229 7.77 3.07 15.52
CA VAL A 229 8.87 2.98 14.56
C VAL A 229 9.28 4.38 14.11
N GLN A 230 10.58 4.65 14.11
CA GLN A 230 11.17 5.83 13.48
C GLN A 230 11.40 5.55 12.00
N LEU A 231 10.59 6.16 11.13
CA LEU A 231 10.67 5.94 9.69
C LEU A 231 11.43 7.08 9.00
N LYS A 232 12.44 6.71 8.21
CA LYS A 232 13.25 7.65 7.42
C LYS A 232 13.69 6.99 6.11
N ASP A 233 13.43 7.66 4.98
CA ASP A 233 13.86 7.25 3.63
C ASP A 233 13.48 5.78 3.30
N ARG A 234 12.31 5.33 3.79
CA ARG A 234 11.80 3.97 3.66
C ARG A 234 10.28 3.94 3.62
N ALA A 235 9.76 2.81 3.15
CA ALA A 235 8.35 2.47 3.22
C ALA A 235 8.10 1.40 4.30
N LEU A 236 6.88 1.42 4.85
CA LEU A 236 6.36 0.42 5.78
C LEU A 236 4.97 0.01 5.32
N ALA A 237 4.74 -1.29 5.15
CA ALA A 237 3.41 -1.85 4.94
C ALA A 237 3.11 -2.94 5.94
N SER A 238 1.83 -3.07 6.34
CA SER A 238 1.40 -4.06 7.31
C SER A 238 0.18 -4.82 6.83
N SER A 239 0.29 -6.14 6.74
CA SER A 239 -0.80 -7.07 6.50
C SER A 239 -1.17 -7.81 7.79
N GLY A 240 -2.48 -8.10 7.97
CA GLY A 240 -2.93 -8.82 9.14
C GLY A 240 -4.33 -9.38 8.97
N ASN A 241 -4.54 -10.61 9.44
CA ASN A 241 -5.79 -11.36 9.32
C ASN A 241 -6.91 -10.89 10.27
N TYR A 242 -6.60 -9.97 11.18
CA TYR A 242 -7.55 -9.42 12.14
C TYR A 242 -8.45 -8.31 11.54
N ARG A 243 -8.03 -7.67 10.44
CA ARG A 243 -8.74 -6.52 9.85
C ARG A 243 -9.89 -6.93 8.92
N LYS A 244 -9.71 -8.02 8.16
CA LYS A 244 -10.71 -8.49 7.19
C LYS A 244 -10.87 -9.99 7.33
N PHE A 245 -12.06 -10.41 7.69
CA PHE A 245 -12.46 -11.81 7.75
C PHE A 245 -13.94 -11.95 7.41
N ARG A 246 -14.33 -13.13 7.02
CA ARG A 246 -15.71 -13.53 6.82
C ARG A 246 -16.02 -14.68 7.78
N VAL A 247 -17.20 -14.68 8.36
CA VAL A 247 -17.70 -15.81 9.15
C VAL A 247 -18.77 -16.51 8.30
N ASP A 248 -18.64 -17.81 8.12
CA ASP A 248 -19.65 -18.62 7.48
C ASP A 248 -20.91 -18.64 8.36
N PRO A 249 -22.09 -18.26 7.82
CA PRO A 249 -23.30 -18.15 8.64
C PRO A 249 -23.86 -19.52 9.08
N GLU A 250 -23.50 -20.62 8.40
CA GLU A 250 -24.01 -21.96 8.70
C GLU A 250 -23.07 -22.72 9.63
N THR A 251 -21.77 -22.63 9.41
CA THR A 251 -20.75 -23.38 10.17
C THR A 251 -20.11 -22.58 11.29
N GLY A 252 -20.20 -21.25 11.25
CA GLY A 252 -19.46 -20.35 12.15
C GLY A 252 -17.95 -20.30 11.88
N GLU A 253 -17.48 -20.95 10.82
CA GLU A 253 -16.05 -20.96 10.46
C GLU A 253 -15.60 -19.58 10.00
N LYS A 254 -14.41 -19.17 10.50
CA LYS A 254 -13.79 -17.89 10.17
C LYS A 254 -12.82 -18.04 9.02
N PHE A 255 -13.09 -17.39 7.90
CA PHE A 255 -12.20 -17.27 6.75
C PHE A 255 -11.52 -15.90 6.76
N VAL A 256 -10.20 -15.88 6.65
CA VAL A 256 -9.41 -14.66 6.55
C VAL A 256 -9.16 -14.31 5.08
N HIS A 257 -8.90 -13.03 4.80
CA HIS A 257 -8.73 -12.57 3.43
C HIS A 257 -7.40 -13.00 2.77
N THR A 258 -6.44 -13.49 3.55
CA THR A 258 -5.19 -14.04 3.02
C THR A 258 -5.45 -15.42 2.42
N ILE A 259 -5.33 -15.52 1.12
CA ILE A 259 -5.40 -16.78 0.37
C ILE A 259 -3.97 -17.26 0.12
N ASN A 260 -3.71 -18.54 0.39
CA ASN A 260 -2.45 -19.16 0.01
C ASN A 260 -2.51 -19.57 -1.47
N PRO A 261 -1.72 -18.94 -2.38
CA PRO A 261 -1.79 -19.23 -3.80
C PRO A 261 -1.31 -20.64 -4.17
N LEU A 262 -0.57 -21.30 -3.28
CA LEU A 262 -0.04 -22.65 -3.51
C LEU A 262 -1.04 -23.74 -3.15
N THR A 263 -1.96 -23.48 -2.24
CA THR A 263 -2.97 -24.45 -1.78
C THR A 263 -4.38 -24.10 -2.22
N GLY A 264 -4.64 -22.83 -2.52
CA GLY A 264 -5.96 -22.30 -2.87
C GLY A 264 -6.88 -22.04 -1.68
N TYR A 265 -6.43 -22.27 -0.45
CA TYR A 265 -7.24 -22.10 0.75
C TYR A 265 -6.98 -20.75 1.43
N SER A 266 -8.03 -20.25 2.11
CA SER A 266 -7.90 -19.17 3.08
C SER A 266 -7.05 -19.66 4.25
N GLU A 267 -5.89 -19.03 4.45
CA GLU A 267 -4.94 -19.45 5.48
C GLU A 267 -5.27 -18.84 6.81
N ASN A 268 -5.82 -19.65 7.70
CA ASN A 268 -5.87 -19.31 9.13
C ASN A 268 -4.50 -19.64 9.77
N SER A 269 -3.44 -18.99 9.24
CA SER A 269 -2.06 -19.28 9.66
C SER A 269 -1.79 -18.78 11.09
N ALA A 270 -0.77 -19.35 11.71
CA ALA A 270 -0.27 -18.88 13.00
C ALA A 270 0.25 -17.42 12.92
N THR A 271 0.55 -16.88 11.73
CA THR A 271 0.96 -15.50 11.52
C THR A 271 -0.27 -14.58 11.62
N LEU A 272 -0.29 -13.71 12.61
CA LEU A 272 -1.39 -12.76 12.85
C LEU A 272 -1.18 -11.45 12.10
N ALA A 273 0.07 -10.99 12.03
CA ALA A 273 0.45 -9.75 11.34
C ALA A 273 1.88 -9.83 10.81
N ALA A 274 2.11 -9.21 9.67
CA ALA A 274 3.43 -9.00 9.07
C ALA A 274 3.59 -7.52 8.71
N SER A 275 4.58 -6.85 9.28
CA SER A 275 4.97 -5.48 8.94
C SER A 275 6.32 -5.50 8.27
N VAL A 276 6.43 -4.88 7.11
CA VAL A 276 7.61 -4.94 6.25
C VAL A 276 8.13 -3.54 5.97
N LEU A 277 9.42 -3.34 6.21
CA LEU A 277 10.17 -2.18 5.76
C LEU A 277 10.88 -2.51 4.45
N ALA A 278 10.73 -1.65 3.45
CA ALA A 278 11.34 -1.81 2.14
C ALA A 278 11.79 -0.46 1.55
N PRO A 279 12.60 -0.45 0.47
CA PRO A 279 12.99 0.77 -0.22
C PRO A 279 11.81 1.51 -0.87
N ASN A 280 10.75 0.79 -1.26
CA ASN A 280 9.50 1.33 -1.80
C ASN A 280 8.30 0.58 -1.22
N CYS A 281 7.14 1.22 -1.28
CA CYS A 281 5.94 0.71 -0.61
C CYS A 281 5.28 -0.44 -1.37
N ALA A 282 5.40 -0.50 -2.69
CA ALA A 282 4.90 -1.63 -3.47
C ALA A 282 5.56 -2.95 -3.04
N LEU A 283 6.88 -2.96 -2.84
CA LEU A 283 7.58 -4.14 -2.32
C LEU A 283 7.18 -4.45 -0.88
N ALA A 284 7.06 -3.43 -0.01
CA ALA A 284 6.62 -3.64 1.35
C ALA A 284 5.24 -4.30 1.42
N ASP A 285 4.26 -3.83 0.63
CA ASP A 285 2.88 -4.34 0.54
C ASP A 285 2.87 -5.80 0.01
N GLY A 286 3.59 -6.05 -1.10
CA GLY A 286 3.70 -7.38 -1.69
C GLY A 286 4.35 -8.41 -0.75
N TYR A 287 5.48 -8.07 -0.12
CA TYR A 287 6.12 -8.98 0.84
C TYR A 287 5.32 -9.17 2.12
N ALA A 288 4.64 -8.13 2.63
CA ALA A 288 3.75 -8.28 3.79
C ALA A 288 2.67 -9.32 3.51
N THR A 289 2.07 -9.29 2.30
CA THR A 289 1.10 -10.30 1.86
C THR A 289 1.72 -11.69 1.72
N ALA A 290 2.91 -11.81 1.10
CA ALA A 290 3.61 -13.09 0.97
C ALA A 290 3.91 -13.72 2.34
N PHE A 291 4.39 -12.92 3.30
CA PHE A 291 4.73 -13.40 4.65
C PHE A 291 3.51 -13.88 5.42
N MET A 292 2.36 -13.25 5.23
CA MET A 292 1.09 -13.76 5.79
C MET A 292 0.69 -15.11 5.20
N ALA A 293 0.87 -15.29 3.89
CA ALA A 293 0.46 -16.52 3.20
C ALA A 293 1.39 -17.72 3.47
N MET A 294 2.71 -17.48 3.70
CA MET A 294 3.67 -18.57 3.88
C MET A 294 3.84 -19.05 5.32
N GLY A 295 3.31 -18.33 6.31
CA GLY A 295 3.51 -18.59 7.72
C GLY A 295 4.86 -18.07 8.25
N TYR A 296 4.94 -17.89 9.58
CA TYR A 296 6.05 -17.17 10.22
C TYR A 296 7.41 -17.82 10.04
N GLU A 297 7.51 -19.15 10.07
CA GLU A 297 8.80 -19.86 9.95
C GLU A 297 9.45 -19.62 8.58
N LYS A 298 8.68 -19.80 7.51
CA LYS A 298 9.14 -19.54 6.15
C LYS A 298 9.38 -18.05 5.90
N ALA A 299 8.54 -17.18 6.48
CA ALA A 299 8.69 -15.74 6.40
C ALA A 299 10.02 -15.27 7.01
N ILE A 300 10.40 -15.80 8.18
CA ILE A 300 11.70 -15.53 8.82
C ILE A 300 12.85 -16.00 7.93
N ALA A 301 12.76 -17.22 7.41
CA ALA A 301 13.80 -17.80 6.56
C ALA A 301 13.97 -16.98 5.27
N LEU A 302 12.87 -16.60 4.61
CA LEU A 302 12.92 -15.78 3.40
C LEU A 302 13.47 -14.38 3.70
N ALA A 303 12.97 -13.69 4.74
CA ALA A 303 13.42 -12.36 5.11
C ALA A 303 14.94 -12.28 5.33
N ALA A 304 15.54 -13.34 5.86
CA ALA A 304 16.99 -13.42 6.07
C ALA A 304 17.80 -13.45 4.75
N THR A 305 17.18 -13.74 3.62
CA THR A 305 17.82 -13.81 2.29
C THR A 305 17.58 -12.55 1.43
N LEU A 306 16.64 -11.71 1.83
CA LEU A 306 16.24 -10.53 1.06
C LEU A 306 17.08 -9.31 1.46
N GLU A 307 17.65 -8.63 0.47
CA GLU A 307 18.38 -7.40 0.70
C GLU A 307 17.41 -6.22 0.89
N ASN A 308 17.67 -5.36 1.88
CA ASN A 308 16.92 -4.15 2.18
C ASN A 308 15.43 -4.36 2.55
N ILE A 309 15.03 -5.60 2.83
CA ILE A 309 13.71 -5.96 3.35
C ILE A 309 13.86 -6.35 4.81
N GLU A 310 13.17 -5.63 5.68
CA GLU A 310 13.15 -5.91 7.11
C GLU A 310 11.74 -6.25 7.56
N VAL A 311 11.61 -7.16 8.50
CA VAL A 311 10.31 -7.69 8.89
C VAL A 311 10.10 -7.68 10.41
N TYR A 312 8.87 -7.36 10.80
CA TYR A 312 8.30 -7.58 12.11
C TYR A 312 7.08 -8.48 11.97
N LEU A 313 7.10 -9.64 12.62
CA LEU A 313 6.01 -10.61 12.62
C LEU A 313 5.43 -10.72 14.02
N VAL A 314 4.10 -10.82 14.09
CA VAL A 314 3.35 -11.22 15.28
C VAL A 314 2.65 -12.52 14.96
N TYR A 315 2.87 -13.56 15.76
CA TYR A 315 2.36 -14.90 15.50
C TYR A 315 2.00 -15.64 16.78
N VAL A 316 1.30 -16.75 16.63
CA VAL A 316 1.05 -17.70 17.72
C VAL A 316 2.07 -18.82 17.60
N ASN A 317 2.88 -19.06 18.62
CA ASN A 317 3.88 -20.10 18.61
C ASN A 317 3.30 -21.50 18.81
N THR A 318 4.13 -22.53 18.79
CA THR A 318 3.71 -23.94 18.94
C THR A 318 3.09 -24.27 20.31
N GLU A 319 3.31 -23.41 21.31
CA GLU A 319 2.73 -23.52 22.66
C GLU A 319 1.39 -22.79 22.79
N GLY A 320 0.92 -22.15 21.70
CA GLY A 320 -0.31 -21.36 21.67
C GLY A 320 -0.17 -19.95 22.26
N ALA A 321 1.05 -19.53 22.58
CA ALA A 321 1.34 -18.19 23.09
C ALA A 321 1.59 -17.19 21.94
N LEU A 322 1.21 -15.90 22.20
CA LEU A 322 1.57 -14.80 21.31
C LEU A 322 3.08 -14.56 21.37
N ASP A 323 3.72 -14.52 20.23
CA ASP A 323 5.16 -14.30 20.10
C ASP A 323 5.47 -13.33 18.95
N GLN A 324 6.70 -12.81 18.90
CA GLN A 324 7.12 -11.77 17.99
C GLN A 324 8.52 -12.05 17.46
N TYR A 325 8.72 -11.74 16.18
CA TYR A 325 10.03 -11.77 15.56
C TYR A 325 10.30 -10.41 14.88
N MET A 326 11.49 -9.89 15.09
CA MET A 326 12.02 -8.72 14.37
C MET A 326 13.36 -9.04 13.74
N SER A 327 13.52 -8.75 12.46
CA SER A 327 14.83 -8.77 11.81
C SER A 327 15.75 -7.68 12.40
N ASN A 328 17.07 -7.82 12.20
CA ASN A 328 18.03 -6.92 12.83
C ASN A 328 17.86 -5.46 12.39
N GLY A 329 17.59 -5.21 11.12
CA GLY A 329 17.37 -3.84 10.64
C GLY A 329 16.01 -3.27 11.10
N PHE A 330 15.01 -4.13 11.36
CA PHE A 330 13.75 -3.67 11.93
C PHE A 330 13.95 -3.21 13.39
N LYS A 331 14.71 -3.95 14.20
CA LYS A 331 15.02 -3.56 15.59
C LYS A 331 15.68 -2.19 15.69
N GLN A 332 16.52 -1.82 14.69
CA GLN A 332 17.24 -0.53 14.68
C GLN A 332 16.34 0.70 14.52
N VAL A 333 15.12 0.53 14.04
CA VAL A 333 14.17 1.63 13.83
C VAL A 333 13.06 1.67 14.87
N VAL A 334 13.01 0.71 15.79
CA VAL A 334 12.08 0.74 16.93
C VAL A 334 12.39 1.93 17.81
N TYR A 335 11.35 2.70 18.14
CA TYR A 335 11.46 3.83 19.03
C TYR A 335 11.34 3.37 20.49
N GLU A 336 12.46 3.35 21.20
CA GLU A 336 12.48 3.17 22.65
C GLU A 336 12.32 4.56 23.29
N GLN A 337 11.26 4.72 24.07
CA GLN A 337 11.14 5.92 24.88
C GLN A 337 12.25 5.85 25.94
N ALA A 338 13.15 6.83 25.94
CA ALA A 338 14.11 6.97 27.03
C ALA A 338 13.30 7.14 28.34
N GLU A 339 13.55 6.25 29.31
CA GLU A 339 12.96 6.30 30.64
C GLU A 339 13.29 7.64 31.34
#